data_c7be14c9b61acba10c9346ee371c7449
#
_entry.id   c7be14c9b61acba10c9346ee371c7449
#
_cell.length_a   1.000
_cell.length_b   1.000
_cell.length_c   1.000
_cell.angle_alpha   90.00
_cell.angle_beta   90.00
_cell.angle_gamma   90.00
#
_symmetry.space_group_name_H-M   'P 1'
#
loop_
_entity.id
_entity.type
_entity.pdbx_description
1 polymer ?
#
loop_
_entity_poly.entity_id
_entity_poly.type
_entity_poly.pdbx_seq_one_letter_code
_entity_poly.pdbx_strand_id
1 'polypeptide(L)'
;MRHAGAVTDETAKGPARESLTQILGGRRGAIDASIPPVAFVAGWLASGQSIAWGAGAAIAVAVLLGGYRLLRGDKARAVVVSLAAVVIAALIAMHTGRAEDFFLLQLFSNAASALLFAASVAVRWPLLGVIVGLLLGQKTRWRRDPALLRAYSWASGVWVLQYLLRVVVYGLLWSTGQVVALGVARTVLSWPLVAATVAVSGWVLYRTLPAEHPGLRLAEDPGAGESGTGPRK
;
A
#
# COMPACT_ATOMS: atom_id res chain seq x y z
N MET A 1 -11.57 40.81 -41.95
CA MET A 1 -12.18 39.93 -40.96
C MET A 1 -11.20 38.81 -40.60
N ARG A 2 -10.55 38.92 -39.47
CA ARG A 2 -9.57 37.91 -38.97
C ARG A 2 -10.20 37.26 -37.75
N HIS A 3 -10.56 35.99 -37.86
CA HIS A 3 -10.97 35.18 -36.71
C HIS A 3 -9.68 34.69 -35.98
N ALA A 4 -9.50 35.24 -34.80
CA ALA A 4 -8.54 34.72 -33.82
C ALA A 4 -9.17 33.50 -33.14
N GLY A 5 -8.66 32.30 -33.45
CA GLY A 5 -8.99 31.08 -32.68
C GLY A 5 -8.28 31.12 -31.34
N ALA A 6 -9.09 31.13 -30.28
CA ALA A 6 -8.60 30.93 -28.92
C ALA A 6 -8.08 29.48 -28.76
N VAL A 7 -6.78 29.35 -28.59
CA VAL A 7 -6.18 28.09 -28.16
C VAL A 7 -6.46 27.96 -26.65
N THR A 8 -7.41 27.10 -26.31
CA THR A 8 -7.64 26.70 -24.92
C THR A 8 -6.45 25.86 -24.49
N ASP A 9 -5.71 26.39 -23.54
CA ASP A 9 -4.60 25.75 -22.84
C ASP A 9 -5.19 24.63 -21.93
N GLU A 10 -5.33 23.44 -22.51
CA GLU A 10 -5.73 22.24 -21.79
C GLU A 10 -4.48 21.68 -21.13
N THR A 11 -4.23 22.17 -19.91
CA THR A 11 -3.14 21.77 -19.03
C THR A 11 -3.09 20.25 -18.92
N ALA A 12 -2.07 19.66 -19.54
CA ALA A 12 -1.72 18.27 -19.48
C ALA A 12 -1.48 17.82 -18.03
N LYS A 13 -2.51 17.29 -17.37
CA LYS A 13 -2.38 16.50 -16.16
C LYS A 13 -1.68 15.21 -16.51
N GLY A 14 -0.39 15.13 -16.21
CA GLY A 14 0.47 14.04 -16.57
C GLY A 14 -0.02 12.67 -16.02
N PRO A 15 0.06 11.61 -16.82
CA PRO A 15 -0.46 10.25 -16.52
C PRO A 15 0.19 9.57 -15.30
N ALA A 16 1.29 10.10 -14.78
CA ALA A 16 2.04 9.49 -13.67
C ALA A 16 1.40 9.67 -12.28
N ARG A 17 0.59 10.73 -12.07
CA ARG A 17 -0.07 10.95 -10.77
C ARG A 17 -1.33 10.12 -10.57
N GLU A 18 -2.04 9.80 -11.64
CA GLU A 18 -3.23 8.96 -11.55
C GLU A 18 -2.90 7.49 -11.31
N SER A 19 -1.77 6.99 -11.83
CA SER A 19 -1.36 5.60 -11.67
C SER A 19 -0.94 5.26 -10.23
N LEU A 20 -0.28 6.16 -9.50
CA LEU A 20 0.18 5.93 -8.12
C LEU A 20 -1.00 5.84 -7.14
N THR A 21 -2.00 6.70 -7.27
CA THR A 21 -3.19 6.66 -6.44
C THR A 21 -4.08 5.45 -6.72
N GLN A 22 -4.08 4.95 -7.97
CA GLN A 22 -4.80 3.73 -8.34
C GLN A 22 -4.10 2.46 -7.86
N ILE A 23 -2.77 2.39 -7.95
CA ILE A 23 -1.97 1.22 -7.52
C ILE A 23 -1.98 1.06 -6.00
N LEU A 24 -1.99 2.16 -5.24
CA LEU A 24 -2.08 2.15 -3.77
C LEU A 24 -3.50 1.87 -3.24
N GLY A 25 -4.46 1.55 -4.12
CA GLY A 25 -5.85 1.24 -3.74
C GLY A 25 -6.65 2.45 -3.24
N GLY A 26 -6.06 3.65 -3.28
CA GLY A 26 -6.67 4.91 -2.85
C GLY A 26 -7.17 4.90 -1.40
N ARG A 27 -7.56 6.07 -0.88
CA ARG A 27 -8.20 6.22 0.45
C ARG A 27 -9.42 5.30 0.62
N ARG A 28 -10.14 4.99 -0.47
CA ARG A 28 -11.33 4.14 -0.46
C ARG A 28 -11.01 2.67 -0.15
N GLY A 29 -10.03 2.08 -0.82
CA GLY A 29 -9.68 0.67 -0.59
C GLY A 29 -9.19 0.37 0.83
N ALA A 30 -8.59 1.34 1.51
CA ALA A 30 -8.14 1.16 2.88
C ALA A 30 -9.25 1.40 3.92
N ILE A 31 -10.18 2.32 3.66
CA ILE A 31 -11.40 2.44 4.48
C ILE A 31 -12.16 1.10 4.39
N ASP A 32 -12.36 0.60 3.18
CA ASP A 32 -13.03 -0.68 2.94
C ASP A 32 -12.38 -1.85 3.68
N ALA A 33 -11.04 -1.91 3.71
CA ALA A 33 -10.31 -2.96 4.41
C ALA A 33 -10.39 -2.87 5.95
N SER A 34 -10.76 -1.69 6.49
CA SER A 34 -10.90 -1.48 7.93
C SER A 34 -12.31 -1.80 8.44
N ILE A 35 -13.32 -1.84 7.58
CA ILE A 35 -14.72 -2.02 7.98
C ILE A 35 -14.99 -3.42 8.56
N PRO A 36 -14.57 -4.57 7.96
CA PRO A 36 -14.86 -5.89 8.52
C PRO A 36 -14.26 -6.13 9.92
N PRO A 37 -13.02 -5.71 10.24
CA PRO A 37 -12.49 -5.81 11.61
C PRO A 37 -13.25 -4.96 12.62
N VAL A 38 -13.71 -3.77 12.24
CA VAL A 38 -14.55 -2.93 13.11
C VAL A 38 -15.90 -3.62 13.34
N ALA A 39 -16.49 -4.21 12.31
CA ALA A 39 -17.73 -4.99 12.43
C ALA A 39 -17.55 -6.22 13.33
N PHE A 40 -16.38 -6.90 13.25
CA PHE A 40 -16.06 -8.00 14.15
C PHE A 40 -16.09 -7.54 15.62
N VAL A 41 -15.35 -6.47 15.94
CA VAL A 41 -15.27 -5.95 17.32
C VAL A 41 -16.63 -5.47 17.80
N ALA A 42 -17.38 -4.76 16.96
CA ALA A 42 -18.70 -4.26 17.31
C ALA A 42 -19.70 -5.41 17.57
N GLY A 43 -19.75 -6.42 16.70
CA GLY A 43 -20.60 -7.61 16.87
C GLY A 43 -20.22 -8.44 18.08
N TRP A 44 -18.91 -8.60 18.35
CA TRP A 44 -18.38 -9.28 19.51
C TRP A 44 -18.76 -8.56 20.81
N LEU A 45 -18.62 -7.24 20.88
CA LEU A 45 -19.01 -6.44 22.06
C LEU A 45 -20.53 -6.45 22.28
N ALA A 46 -21.31 -6.20 21.22
CA ALA A 46 -22.78 -6.11 21.31
C ALA A 46 -23.45 -7.41 21.75
N SER A 47 -22.80 -8.55 21.49
CA SER A 47 -23.33 -9.89 21.82
C SER A 47 -22.85 -10.46 23.16
N GLY A 48 -22.22 -9.64 24.02
CA GLY A 48 -21.63 -10.12 25.27
C GLY A 48 -20.39 -10.99 25.04
N GLN A 49 -19.55 -10.59 24.13
CA GLN A 49 -18.25 -11.23 23.78
C GLN A 49 -18.38 -12.58 23.04
N SER A 50 -19.47 -12.79 22.30
CA SER A 50 -19.62 -13.96 21.45
C SER A 50 -18.80 -13.84 20.17
N ILE A 51 -17.84 -14.75 19.97
CA ILE A 51 -16.99 -14.81 18.77
C ILE A 51 -17.83 -15.10 17.52
N ALA A 52 -18.85 -15.95 17.64
CA ALA A 52 -19.72 -16.29 16.52
C ALA A 52 -20.48 -15.08 15.96
N TRP A 53 -20.99 -14.20 16.83
CA TRP A 53 -21.63 -12.95 16.41
C TRP A 53 -20.64 -11.95 15.81
N GLY A 54 -19.44 -11.84 16.39
CA GLY A 54 -18.36 -11.02 15.81
C GLY A 54 -17.96 -11.50 14.42
N ALA A 55 -17.73 -12.81 14.27
CA ALA A 55 -17.40 -13.44 12.99
C ALA A 55 -18.52 -13.27 11.96
N GLY A 56 -19.79 -13.51 12.36
CA GLY A 56 -20.96 -13.31 11.51
C GLY A 56 -21.07 -11.86 11.02
N ALA A 57 -20.91 -10.88 11.91
CA ALA A 57 -20.94 -9.46 11.57
C ALA A 57 -19.82 -9.09 10.57
N ALA A 58 -18.59 -9.56 10.80
CA ALA A 58 -17.47 -9.31 9.89
C ALA A 58 -17.71 -9.90 8.50
N ILE A 59 -18.18 -11.16 8.43
CA ILE A 59 -18.45 -11.83 7.15
C ILE A 59 -19.61 -11.15 6.43
N ALA A 60 -20.72 -10.83 7.11
CA ALA A 60 -21.86 -10.15 6.51
C ALA A 60 -21.46 -8.81 5.89
N VAL A 61 -20.70 -8.00 6.63
CA VAL A 61 -20.19 -6.72 6.15
C VAL A 61 -19.23 -6.91 4.99
N ALA A 62 -18.34 -7.92 5.04
CA ALA A 62 -17.39 -8.20 3.96
C ALA A 62 -18.12 -8.63 2.67
N VAL A 63 -19.21 -9.41 2.77
CA VAL A 63 -20.05 -9.80 1.62
C VAL A 63 -20.76 -8.59 1.03
N LEU A 64 -21.39 -7.76 1.85
CA LEU A 64 -22.06 -6.52 1.40
C LEU A 64 -21.09 -5.57 0.70
N LEU A 65 -19.93 -5.36 1.30
CA LEU A 65 -18.87 -4.52 0.73
C LEU A 65 -18.32 -5.11 -0.56
N GLY A 66 -18.10 -6.43 -0.60
CA GLY A 66 -17.68 -7.17 -1.79
C GLY A 66 -18.67 -7.05 -2.94
N GLY A 67 -19.96 -7.23 -2.67
CA GLY A 67 -21.05 -7.02 -3.64
C GLY A 67 -21.08 -5.60 -4.19
N TYR A 68 -20.99 -4.61 -3.31
CA TYR A 68 -20.91 -3.20 -3.71
C TYR A 68 -19.69 -2.90 -4.60
N ARG A 69 -18.52 -3.48 -4.29
CA ARG A 69 -17.31 -3.34 -5.11
C ARG A 69 -17.44 -3.98 -6.48
N LEU A 70 -18.10 -5.15 -6.57
CA LEU A 70 -18.38 -5.79 -7.85
C LEU A 70 -19.32 -4.95 -8.71
N LEU A 71 -20.36 -4.36 -8.12
CA LEU A 71 -21.29 -3.46 -8.82
C LEU A 71 -20.58 -2.19 -9.34
N ARG A 72 -19.49 -1.78 -8.71
CA ARG A 72 -18.64 -0.67 -9.17
C ARG A 72 -17.60 -1.05 -10.25
N GLY A 73 -17.54 -2.32 -10.63
CA GLY A 73 -16.61 -2.79 -11.65
C GLY A 73 -15.22 -3.17 -11.12
N ASP A 74 -15.06 -3.32 -9.79
CA ASP A 74 -13.80 -3.83 -9.23
C ASP A 74 -13.55 -5.25 -9.74
N LYS A 75 -12.27 -5.63 -9.85
CA LYS A 75 -11.89 -6.96 -10.31
C LYS A 75 -12.38 -8.03 -9.33
N ALA A 76 -13.21 -8.96 -9.80
CA ALA A 76 -13.79 -10.03 -8.98
C ALA A 76 -12.73 -10.80 -8.18
N ARG A 77 -11.55 -11.06 -8.77
CA ARG A 77 -10.43 -11.71 -8.09
C ARG A 77 -10.00 -10.97 -6.81
N ALA A 78 -9.93 -9.64 -6.85
CA ALA A 78 -9.54 -8.86 -5.68
C ALA A 78 -10.60 -8.91 -4.57
N VAL A 79 -11.88 -8.91 -4.95
CA VAL A 79 -13.01 -9.04 -4.01
C VAL A 79 -12.99 -10.41 -3.35
N VAL A 80 -12.84 -11.49 -4.14
CA VAL A 80 -12.78 -12.86 -3.62
C VAL A 80 -11.61 -13.03 -2.64
N VAL A 81 -10.42 -12.55 -2.97
CA VAL A 81 -9.25 -12.63 -2.09
C VAL A 81 -9.48 -11.88 -0.78
N SER A 82 -10.09 -10.67 -0.82
CA SER A 82 -10.38 -9.93 0.40
C SER A 82 -11.45 -10.58 1.27
N LEU A 83 -12.49 -11.16 0.66
CA LEU A 83 -13.53 -11.91 1.37
C LEU A 83 -12.95 -13.19 2.00
N ALA A 84 -12.16 -13.95 1.24
CA ALA A 84 -11.50 -15.16 1.75
C ALA A 84 -10.62 -14.86 2.97
N ALA A 85 -9.90 -13.74 2.96
CA ALA A 85 -9.07 -13.33 4.11
C ALA A 85 -9.93 -13.08 5.37
N VAL A 86 -11.11 -12.45 5.24
CA VAL A 86 -12.02 -12.22 6.37
C VAL A 86 -12.61 -13.56 6.87
N VAL A 87 -13.02 -14.43 5.96
CA VAL A 87 -13.58 -15.75 6.31
C VAL A 87 -12.53 -16.60 7.03
N ILE A 88 -11.29 -16.65 6.53
CA ILE A 88 -10.18 -17.37 7.18
C ILE A 88 -9.92 -16.82 8.58
N ALA A 89 -9.86 -15.49 8.74
CA ALA A 89 -9.66 -14.86 10.04
C ALA A 89 -10.78 -15.19 11.02
N ALA A 90 -12.04 -15.18 10.57
CA ALA A 90 -13.20 -15.56 11.36
C ALA A 90 -13.16 -17.03 11.78
N LEU A 91 -12.82 -17.93 10.86
CA LEU A 91 -12.69 -19.37 11.13
C LEU A 91 -11.57 -19.65 12.14
N ILE A 92 -10.43 -18.96 12.04
CA ILE A 92 -9.34 -19.09 13.03
C ILE A 92 -9.86 -18.71 14.42
N ALA A 93 -10.48 -17.54 14.58
CA ALA A 93 -11.02 -17.10 15.88
C ALA A 93 -12.09 -18.06 16.44
N MET A 94 -12.97 -18.58 15.58
CA MET A 94 -14.00 -19.55 15.98
C MET A 94 -13.39 -20.90 16.39
N HIS A 95 -12.35 -21.35 15.69
CA HIS A 95 -11.70 -22.63 15.97
C HIS A 95 -10.87 -22.58 17.26
N THR A 96 -10.17 -21.49 17.50
CA THR A 96 -9.30 -21.31 18.70
C THR A 96 -10.09 -20.91 19.93
N GLY A 97 -11.30 -20.40 19.77
CA GLY A 97 -12.11 -19.85 20.86
C GLY A 97 -11.56 -18.50 21.40
N ARG A 98 -10.68 -17.85 20.68
CA ARG A 98 -10.03 -16.58 21.06
C ARG A 98 -10.35 -15.49 20.05
N ALA A 99 -11.01 -14.43 20.50
CA ALA A 99 -11.44 -13.33 19.61
C ALA A 99 -10.26 -12.55 19.01
N GLU A 100 -9.16 -12.41 19.75
CA GLU A 100 -7.93 -11.76 19.28
C GLU A 100 -7.31 -12.49 18.09
N ASP A 101 -7.54 -13.80 17.92
CA ASP A 101 -6.99 -14.59 16.82
C ASP A 101 -7.59 -14.23 15.45
N PHE A 102 -8.69 -13.49 15.43
CA PHE A 102 -9.19 -12.85 14.21
C PHE A 102 -8.14 -11.93 13.56
N PHE A 103 -7.24 -11.37 14.35
CA PHE A 103 -6.19 -10.46 13.88
C PHE A 103 -4.88 -11.15 13.52
N LEU A 104 -4.73 -12.47 13.75
CA LEU A 104 -3.50 -13.22 13.47
C LEU A 104 -3.08 -13.13 12.00
N LEU A 105 -4.02 -13.25 11.07
CA LEU A 105 -3.70 -13.15 9.65
C LEU A 105 -3.03 -11.80 9.31
N GLN A 106 -3.49 -10.73 9.93
CA GLN A 106 -2.88 -9.40 9.77
C GLN A 106 -1.50 -9.30 10.43
N LEU A 107 -1.35 -9.90 11.61
CA LEU A 107 -0.05 -9.95 12.31
C LEU A 107 0.99 -10.69 11.47
N PHE A 108 0.67 -11.88 10.96
CA PHE A 108 1.55 -12.66 10.10
C PHE A 108 1.83 -11.96 8.77
N SER A 109 0.84 -11.31 8.16
CA SER A 109 1.04 -10.52 6.95
C SER A 109 2.03 -9.37 7.15
N ASN A 110 1.95 -8.65 8.27
CA ASN A 110 2.90 -7.60 8.60
C ASN A 110 4.30 -8.17 8.87
N ALA A 111 4.40 -9.30 9.59
CA ALA A 111 5.68 -9.96 9.84
C ALA A 111 6.34 -10.45 8.54
N ALA A 112 5.57 -11.09 7.66
CA ALA A 112 6.05 -11.52 6.34
C ALA A 112 6.52 -10.32 5.49
N SER A 113 5.76 -9.21 5.52
CA SER A 113 6.14 -7.98 4.82
C SER A 113 7.42 -7.38 5.39
N ALA A 114 7.58 -7.33 6.72
CA ALA A 114 8.81 -6.86 7.36
C ALA A 114 10.01 -7.69 6.92
N LEU A 115 9.88 -9.02 6.94
CA LEU A 115 10.94 -9.95 6.51
C LEU A 115 11.27 -9.78 5.03
N LEU A 116 10.25 -9.65 4.16
CA LEU A 116 10.43 -9.47 2.73
C LEU A 116 11.19 -8.17 2.42
N PHE A 117 10.81 -7.05 3.03
CA PHE A 117 11.52 -5.78 2.87
C PHE A 117 12.93 -5.85 3.45
N ALA A 118 13.12 -6.45 4.64
CA ALA A 118 14.44 -6.62 5.26
C ALA A 118 15.36 -7.49 4.40
N ALA A 119 14.88 -8.63 3.94
CA ALA A 119 15.63 -9.52 3.05
C ALA A 119 15.99 -8.81 1.74
N SER A 120 15.08 -8.01 1.17
CA SER A 120 15.34 -7.25 -0.05
C SER A 120 16.49 -6.26 0.10
N VAL A 121 16.59 -5.62 1.26
CA VAL A 121 17.73 -4.72 1.58
C VAL A 121 19.00 -5.51 1.78
N ALA A 122 18.95 -6.64 2.49
CA ALA A 122 20.12 -7.51 2.77
C ALA A 122 20.75 -8.05 1.48
N VAL A 123 19.93 -8.47 0.51
CA VAL A 123 20.42 -8.96 -0.80
C VAL A 123 20.76 -7.82 -1.78
N ARG A 124 20.77 -6.58 -1.33
CA ARG A 124 21.00 -5.37 -2.17
C ARG A 124 20.05 -5.26 -3.38
N TRP A 125 18.82 -5.71 -3.17
CA TRP A 125 17.73 -5.59 -4.14
C TRP A 125 16.51 -4.91 -3.48
N PRO A 126 16.63 -3.64 -3.05
CA PRO A 126 15.59 -2.98 -2.26
C PRO A 126 14.27 -2.94 -3.02
N LEU A 127 13.20 -3.47 -2.40
CA LEU A 127 11.87 -3.57 -3.00
C LEU A 127 11.33 -2.22 -3.45
N LEU A 128 11.60 -1.15 -2.71
CA LEU A 128 11.18 0.18 -3.12
C LEU A 128 11.83 0.59 -4.46
N GLY A 129 13.10 0.24 -4.68
CA GLY A 129 13.77 0.46 -5.95
C GLY A 129 13.14 -0.32 -7.10
N VAL A 130 12.70 -1.56 -6.84
CA VAL A 130 11.96 -2.37 -7.83
C VAL A 130 10.62 -1.72 -8.15
N ILE A 131 9.84 -1.33 -7.14
CA ILE A 131 8.52 -0.71 -7.30
C ILE A 131 8.64 0.61 -8.07
N VAL A 132 9.52 1.51 -7.62
CA VAL A 132 9.72 2.82 -8.26
C VAL A 132 10.32 2.64 -9.66
N GLY A 133 11.28 1.73 -9.84
CA GLY A 133 11.88 1.44 -11.15
C GLY A 133 10.87 0.91 -12.17
N LEU A 134 9.90 0.08 -11.73
CA LEU A 134 8.79 -0.37 -12.58
C LEU A 134 7.83 0.78 -12.93
N LEU A 135 7.49 1.63 -11.95
CA LEU A 135 6.58 2.77 -12.14
C LEU A 135 7.15 3.83 -13.09
N LEU A 136 8.48 4.06 -13.02
CA LEU A 136 9.17 5.05 -13.86
C LEU A 136 9.70 4.44 -15.18
N GLY A 137 9.44 3.18 -15.48
CA GLY A 137 9.94 2.50 -16.69
C GLY A 137 11.47 2.30 -16.70
N GLN A 138 12.16 2.60 -15.59
CA GLN A 138 13.62 2.54 -15.50
C GLN A 138 14.19 1.12 -15.39
N LYS A 139 13.30 0.10 -15.30
CA LYS A 139 13.68 -1.32 -15.12
C LYS A 139 14.70 -1.47 -13.98
N THR A 140 15.92 -1.96 -14.28
CA THR A 140 16.99 -2.21 -13.30
C THR A 140 18.14 -1.20 -13.37
N ARG A 141 18.00 -0.09 -14.11
CA ARG A 141 19.07 0.92 -14.31
C ARG A 141 19.57 1.51 -12.98
N TRP A 142 18.65 1.71 -12.00
CA TRP A 142 18.98 2.21 -10.67
C TRP A 142 20.00 1.33 -9.90
N ARG A 143 20.16 0.05 -10.25
CA ARG A 143 21.16 -0.83 -9.61
C ARG A 143 22.60 -0.50 -9.98
N ARG A 144 22.79 0.13 -11.15
CA ARG A 144 24.14 0.53 -11.62
C ARG A 144 24.61 1.83 -10.98
N ASP A 145 23.71 2.54 -10.30
CA ASP A 145 23.98 3.78 -9.61
C ASP A 145 24.06 3.55 -8.09
N PRO A 146 25.25 3.67 -7.48
CA PRO A 146 25.43 3.44 -6.05
C PRO A 146 24.65 4.44 -5.18
N ALA A 147 24.40 5.68 -5.66
CA ALA A 147 23.65 6.68 -4.92
C ALA A 147 22.16 6.29 -4.87
N LEU A 148 21.57 5.91 -6.01
CA LEU A 148 20.19 5.43 -6.08
C LEU A 148 19.99 4.14 -5.28
N LEU A 149 20.93 3.19 -5.38
CA LEU A 149 20.86 1.94 -4.61
C LEU A 149 20.83 2.21 -3.10
N ARG A 150 21.69 3.12 -2.63
CA ARG A 150 21.73 3.53 -1.21
C ARG A 150 20.44 4.21 -0.80
N ALA A 151 19.95 5.16 -1.61
CA ALA A 151 18.71 5.88 -1.34
C ALA A 151 17.50 4.95 -1.24
N TYR A 152 17.35 4.01 -2.17
CA TYR A 152 16.28 3.00 -2.15
C TYR A 152 16.43 2.01 -0.99
N SER A 153 17.65 1.67 -0.58
CA SER A 153 17.88 0.80 0.58
C SER A 153 17.44 1.49 1.87
N TRP A 154 17.80 2.76 2.08
CA TRP A 154 17.32 3.54 3.23
C TRP A 154 15.81 3.71 3.23
N ALA A 155 15.22 4.06 2.09
CA ALA A 155 13.78 4.19 1.96
C ALA A 155 13.06 2.85 2.20
N SER A 156 13.60 1.71 1.73
CA SER A 156 13.06 0.38 2.07
C SER A 156 13.20 0.06 3.56
N GLY A 157 14.25 0.55 4.23
CA GLY A 157 14.42 0.46 5.68
C GLY A 157 13.30 1.15 6.47
N VAL A 158 12.78 2.27 5.97
CA VAL A 158 11.59 2.94 6.56
C VAL A 158 10.36 2.03 6.50
N TRP A 159 10.19 1.27 5.42
CA TRP A 159 9.11 0.29 5.29
C TRP A 159 9.30 -0.91 6.23
N VAL A 160 10.53 -1.38 6.43
CA VAL A 160 10.83 -2.39 7.46
C VAL A 160 10.40 -1.90 8.83
N LEU A 161 10.81 -0.68 9.19
CA LEU A 161 10.50 -0.08 10.50
C LEU A 161 8.99 0.04 10.75
N GLN A 162 8.23 0.49 9.75
CA GLN A 162 6.78 0.61 9.90
C GLN A 162 6.08 -0.75 10.06
N TYR A 163 6.53 -1.80 9.34
CA TYR A 163 5.98 -3.15 9.51
C TYR A 163 6.37 -3.74 10.87
N LEU A 164 7.61 -3.54 11.32
CA LEU A 164 8.04 -3.95 12.66
C LEU A 164 7.25 -3.25 13.75
N LEU A 165 6.99 -1.95 13.63
CA LEU A 165 6.13 -1.22 14.56
C LEU A 165 4.74 -1.88 14.67
N ARG A 166 4.14 -2.24 13.54
CA ARG A 166 2.85 -2.96 13.53
C ARG A 166 2.94 -4.33 14.18
N VAL A 167 3.99 -5.09 13.87
CA VAL A 167 4.20 -6.42 14.46
C VAL A 167 4.32 -6.32 15.98
N VAL A 168 5.09 -5.36 16.48
CA VAL A 168 5.25 -5.15 17.93
C VAL A 168 3.92 -4.74 18.56
N VAL A 169 3.24 -3.73 18.02
CA VAL A 169 1.97 -3.25 18.60
C VAL A 169 0.91 -4.35 18.56
N TYR A 170 0.71 -5.00 17.40
CA TYR A 170 -0.31 -6.06 17.29
C TYR A 170 0.07 -7.30 18.10
N GLY A 171 1.34 -7.67 18.15
CA GLY A 171 1.82 -8.80 18.96
C GLY A 171 1.60 -8.59 20.45
N LEU A 172 1.90 -7.40 20.98
CA LEU A 172 1.65 -7.05 22.38
C LEU A 172 0.15 -7.04 22.71
N LEU A 173 -0.68 -6.41 21.87
CA LEU A 173 -2.12 -6.36 22.09
C LEU A 173 -2.77 -7.75 21.96
N TRP A 174 -2.28 -8.58 21.04
CA TRP A 174 -2.72 -9.95 20.87
C TRP A 174 -2.34 -10.82 22.07
N SER A 175 -1.10 -10.72 22.57
CA SER A 175 -0.64 -11.51 23.72
C SER A 175 -1.38 -11.17 25.01
N THR A 176 -1.94 -9.96 25.10
CA THR A 176 -2.74 -9.50 26.25
C THR A 176 -4.25 -9.63 26.05
N GLY A 177 -4.71 -10.22 24.93
CA GLY A 177 -6.13 -10.43 24.64
C GLY A 177 -6.94 -9.14 24.41
N GLN A 178 -6.30 -8.05 24.03
CA GLN A 178 -6.89 -6.72 23.89
C GLN A 178 -7.63 -6.54 22.54
N VAL A 179 -8.75 -7.24 22.34
CA VAL A 179 -9.51 -7.29 21.08
C VAL A 179 -9.92 -5.90 20.57
N VAL A 180 -10.44 -5.04 21.46
CA VAL A 180 -10.87 -3.68 21.10
C VAL A 180 -9.67 -2.84 20.69
N ALA A 181 -8.58 -2.90 21.47
CA ALA A 181 -7.37 -2.17 21.15
C ALA A 181 -6.74 -2.64 19.83
N LEU A 182 -6.81 -3.94 19.50
CA LEU A 182 -6.40 -4.48 18.19
C LEU A 182 -7.21 -3.88 17.04
N GLY A 183 -8.54 -3.78 17.17
CA GLY A 183 -9.41 -3.15 16.19
C GLY A 183 -9.09 -1.67 15.97
N VAL A 184 -8.88 -0.93 17.06
CA VAL A 184 -8.46 0.48 17.02
C VAL A 184 -7.08 0.63 16.39
N ALA A 185 -6.10 -0.14 16.87
CA ALA A 185 -4.74 -0.10 16.37
C ALA A 185 -4.69 -0.41 14.86
N ARG A 186 -5.46 -1.41 14.39
CA ARG A 186 -5.56 -1.72 12.97
C ARG A 186 -6.05 -0.53 12.14
N THR A 187 -7.03 0.20 12.63
CA THR A 187 -7.59 1.37 11.95
C THR A 187 -6.62 2.54 11.96
N VAL A 188 -6.05 2.86 13.13
CA VAL A 188 -5.14 4.00 13.32
C VAL A 188 -3.80 3.79 12.61
N LEU A 189 -3.22 2.58 12.69
CA LEU A 189 -1.94 2.26 12.05
C LEU A 189 -2.09 1.87 10.58
N SER A 190 -3.27 1.94 9.96
CA SER A 190 -3.44 1.62 8.53
C SER A 190 -2.96 2.78 7.65
N TRP A 191 -3.84 3.68 7.32
CA TRP A 191 -3.58 4.79 6.38
C TRP A 191 -2.66 5.88 6.89
N PRO A 192 -2.82 6.39 8.12
CA PRO A 192 -1.95 7.45 8.61
C PRO A 192 -0.48 7.02 8.61
N LEU A 193 -0.22 5.78 9.06
CA LEU A 193 1.15 5.28 9.09
C LEU A 193 1.72 5.04 7.69
N VAL A 194 0.92 4.54 6.73
CA VAL A 194 1.36 4.40 5.34
C VAL A 194 1.65 5.75 4.71
N ALA A 195 0.79 6.75 4.92
CA ALA A 195 1.00 8.10 4.42
C ALA A 195 2.29 8.73 4.99
N ALA A 196 2.51 8.59 6.30
CA ALA A 196 3.74 9.02 6.95
C ALA A 196 4.98 8.28 6.37
N THR A 197 4.88 6.96 6.17
CA THR A 197 5.96 6.16 5.59
C THR A 197 6.30 6.60 4.18
N VAL A 198 5.31 6.86 3.34
CA VAL A 198 5.51 7.38 1.98
C VAL A 198 6.18 8.77 2.02
N ALA A 199 5.71 9.66 2.90
CA ALA A 199 6.30 11.00 3.07
C ALA A 199 7.77 10.92 3.53
N VAL A 200 8.06 10.09 4.55
CA VAL A 200 9.42 9.87 5.06
C VAL A 200 10.30 9.22 4.00
N SER A 201 9.79 8.23 3.26
CA SER A 201 10.54 7.59 2.17
C SER A 201 10.88 8.60 1.06
N GLY A 202 9.95 9.47 0.69
CA GLY A 202 10.19 10.57 -0.26
C GLY A 202 11.23 11.55 0.25
N TRP A 203 11.15 11.93 1.53
CA TRP A 203 12.14 12.81 2.18
C TRP A 203 13.53 12.16 2.24
N VAL A 204 13.62 10.88 2.57
CA VAL A 204 14.88 10.12 2.56
C VAL A 204 15.50 10.11 1.17
N LEU A 205 14.70 9.83 0.13
CA LEU A 205 15.17 9.88 -1.26
C LEU A 205 15.70 11.27 -1.62
N TYR A 206 14.97 12.33 -1.27
CA TYR A 206 15.39 13.70 -1.51
C TYR A 206 16.70 14.06 -0.80
N ARG A 207 16.89 13.63 0.45
CA ARG A 207 18.08 13.93 1.25
C ARG A 207 19.31 13.11 0.87
N THR A 208 19.12 11.89 0.34
CA THR A 208 20.23 10.97 0.02
C THR A 208 20.74 11.12 -1.42
N LEU A 209 19.95 11.74 -2.30
CA LEU A 209 20.38 12.02 -3.67
C LEU A 209 21.14 13.36 -3.73
N PRO A 210 22.29 13.43 -4.45
CA PRO A 210 22.97 14.70 -4.71
C PRO A 210 22.07 15.72 -5.42
N ALA A 211 22.23 17.02 -5.14
CA ALA A 211 21.36 18.07 -5.68
C ALA A 211 21.35 18.13 -7.22
N GLU A 212 22.42 17.71 -7.87
CA GLU A 212 22.58 17.69 -9.34
C GLU A 212 22.22 16.33 -9.98
N HIS A 213 21.81 15.36 -9.16
CA HIS A 213 21.50 14.03 -9.69
C HIS A 213 20.26 14.10 -10.59
N PRO A 214 20.27 13.53 -11.83
CA PRO A 214 19.09 13.50 -12.72
C PRO A 214 17.87 12.84 -12.08
N GLY A 215 18.06 12.18 -10.95
CA GLY A 215 17.04 11.76 -10.01
C GLY A 215 16.04 10.76 -10.58
N LEU A 216 14.79 10.97 -10.18
CA LEU A 216 13.63 10.16 -10.57
C LEU A 216 13.01 10.67 -11.90
N ARG A 217 13.82 11.05 -12.89
CA ARG A 217 13.30 11.46 -14.20
C ARG A 217 12.84 10.21 -14.96
N LEU A 218 11.69 10.34 -15.62
CA LEU A 218 11.25 9.38 -16.63
C LEU A 218 12.39 9.22 -17.65
N ALA A 219 12.66 7.98 -18.11
CA ALA A 219 13.62 7.77 -19.18
C ALA A 219 13.20 8.62 -20.38
N GLU A 220 14.01 9.60 -20.75
CA GLU A 220 13.82 10.34 -22.00
C GLU A 220 13.81 9.34 -23.15
N ASP A 221 12.82 9.47 -24.02
CA ASP A 221 12.68 8.65 -25.22
C ASP A 221 13.88 8.96 -26.13
N PRO A 222 14.77 7.98 -26.46
CA PRO A 222 15.96 8.23 -27.28
C PRO A 222 15.65 8.75 -28.68
N GLY A 223 14.36 8.72 -29.09
CA GLY A 223 13.91 9.15 -30.42
C GLY A 223 13.53 10.63 -30.56
N ALA A 224 13.45 11.39 -29.47
CA ALA A 224 13.01 12.80 -29.56
C ALA A 224 14.11 13.79 -29.92
N GLY A 225 15.37 13.36 -29.97
CA GLY A 225 16.54 14.23 -30.21
C GLY A 225 17.00 14.36 -31.67
N GLU A 226 16.51 13.54 -32.62
CA GLU A 226 17.09 13.48 -33.96
C GLU A 226 16.27 14.14 -35.09
N SER A 227 15.18 14.83 -34.81
CA SER A 227 14.35 15.44 -35.86
C SER A 227 14.66 16.92 -36.15
N GLY A 228 15.87 17.42 -35.89
CA GLY A 228 16.16 18.86 -35.92
C GLY A 228 17.41 19.34 -36.68
N THR A 229 18.08 18.51 -37.50
CA THR A 229 19.20 19.03 -38.33
C THR A 229 19.22 18.39 -39.71
N GLY A 230 18.26 18.78 -40.57
CA GLY A 230 18.39 18.64 -42.01
C GLY A 230 19.32 19.73 -42.57
N PRO A 231 20.28 19.41 -43.47
CA PRO A 231 21.19 20.43 -44.00
C PRO A 231 20.43 21.38 -44.93
N ARG A 232 20.47 22.67 -44.59
CA ARG A 232 20.10 23.75 -45.55
C ARG A 232 21.12 23.78 -46.68
N LYS A 233 20.70 23.44 -47.88
CA LYS A 233 21.34 23.84 -49.13
C LYS A 233 20.67 25.09 -49.67
#